data_2977797d259f8b82774fc0b24f7d23c3
#
_entry.id   2977797d259f8b82774fc0b24f7d23c3
#
_cell.length_a   1.000
_cell.length_b   1.000
_cell.length_c   1.000
_cell.angle_alpha   90.00
_cell.angle_beta   90.00
_cell.angle_gamma   90.00
#
_symmetry.space_group_name_H-M   'P 1'
#
loop_
_entity.id
_entity.type
_entity.pdbx_description
1 polymer ?
#
loop_
_entity_poly.entity_id
_entity_poly.type
_entity_poly.pdbx_seq_one_letter_code
_entity_poly.pdbx_strand_id
1 'polypeptide(L)'
;MKDGNIYPYRGKRSKAMIEDRLELNMENGIFIGLYLAEGNSHIKSGKVMICNNNTNILKIVEKWFNKRFIKNKTYVKKNENDYTSTTIQGYSVVLAKFLNKFVGSYSRNKFIPSEFYLAPIDFLIGLMDGYFSGDGTISKNSIEVSSASYELIEGISML
;
A
#
# COMPACT_ATOMS: atom_id res chain seq x y z
N MET A 1 -10.12 20.31 7.20
CA MET A 1 -9.24 20.37 6.03
C MET A 1 -8.65 21.76 5.95
N LYS A 2 -7.38 21.87 5.73
CA LYS A 2 -6.68 23.14 5.56
C LYS A 2 -5.70 22.94 4.42
N ASP A 3 -5.72 23.83 3.44
CA ASP A 3 -4.81 23.83 2.29
C ASP A 3 -4.81 22.52 1.47
N GLY A 4 -5.96 21.87 1.29
CA GLY A 4 -6.06 20.60 0.56
C GLY A 4 -5.45 19.38 1.26
N ASN A 5 -5.18 19.47 2.56
CA ASN A 5 -4.59 18.40 3.34
C ASN A 5 -5.45 17.99 4.53
N ILE A 6 -5.41 16.70 4.85
CA ILE A 6 -6.05 16.10 6.02
C ILE A 6 -4.99 15.88 7.10
N TYR A 7 -5.22 16.47 8.27
CA TYR A 7 -4.35 16.34 9.43
C TYR A 7 -5.01 15.48 10.52
N PRO A 8 -4.24 14.75 11.34
CA PRO A 8 -4.78 14.04 12.49
C PRO A 8 -5.42 15.02 13.49
N TYR A 9 -6.58 14.68 14.01
CA TYR A 9 -7.36 15.56 14.92
C TYR A 9 -6.59 16.04 16.18
N ARG A 10 -5.61 15.28 16.67
CA ARG A 10 -4.77 15.64 17.82
C ARG A 10 -3.35 16.10 17.44
N GLY A 11 -3.17 16.57 16.24
CA GLY A 11 -1.87 16.68 15.58
C GLY A 11 -1.13 18.00 15.67
N LYS A 12 -1.20 18.77 16.76
CA LYS A 12 -0.28 19.94 16.91
C LYS A 12 1.20 19.56 16.84
N ARG A 13 1.55 18.27 16.97
CA ARG A 13 2.93 17.74 16.91
C ARG A 13 3.21 16.81 15.74
N SER A 14 2.22 16.38 14.99
CA SER A 14 2.42 15.51 13.83
C SER A 14 2.49 16.35 12.56
N LYS A 15 3.62 16.25 11.85
CA LYS A 15 3.77 16.83 10.51
C LYS A 15 3.22 15.91 9.42
N ALA A 16 2.79 14.70 9.77
CA ALA A 16 2.22 13.76 8.84
C ALA A 16 0.92 14.33 8.28
N MET A 17 0.87 14.50 6.98
CA MET A 17 -0.30 14.97 6.25
C MET A 17 -0.61 14.01 5.11
N ILE A 18 -1.88 13.90 4.76
CA ILE A 18 -2.32 13.24 3.53
C ILE A 18 -3.14 14.28 2.78
N GLU A 19 -2.89 14.39 1.50
CA GLU A 19 -3.70 15.21 0.60
C GLU A 19 -5.18 14.80 0.76
N ASP A 20 -6.09 15.75 0.73
CA ASP A 20 -7.54 15.48 0.83
C ASP A 20 -8.09 14.78 -0.43
N ARG A 21 -7.25 14.64 -1.44
CA ARG A 21 -7.49 13.92 -2.69
C ARG A 21 -6.36 12.93 -2.92
N LEU A 22 -6.70 11.72 -3.29
CA LEU A 22 -5.76 10.79 -3.88
C LEU A 22 -5.71 11.06 -5.39
N GLU A 23 -4.63 11.63 -5.87
CA GLU A 23 -4.41 11.74 -7.30
C GLU A 23 -4.21 10.34 -7.90
N LEU A 24 -5.01 10.00 -8.90
CA LEU A 24 -4.90 8.71 -9.59
C LEU A 24 -3.79 8.78 -10.64
N ASN A 25 -2.55 8.74 -10.17
CA ASN A 25 -1.33 8.72 -10.97
C ASN A 25 -0.52 7.44 -10.73
N MET A 26 0.48 7.20 -11.56
CA MET A 26 1.33 6.00 -11.50
C MET A 26 1.97 5.79 -10.13
N GLU A 27 2.50 6.84 -9.48
CA GLU A 27 3.17 6.73 -8.17
C GLU A 27 2.22 6.21 -7.09
N ASN A 28 1.00 6.74 -7.06
CA ASN A 28 -0.03 6.30 -6.11
C ASN A 28 -0.57 4.93 -6.48
N GLY A 29 -0.68 4.61 -7.77
CA GLY A 29 -0.99 3.27 -8.25
C GLY A 29 0.00 2.23 -7.72
N ILE A 30 1.31 2.44 -7.91
CA ILE A 30 2.36 1.54 -7.41
C ILE A 30 2.25 1.33 -5.90
N PHE A 31 2.08 2.41 -5.13
CA PHE A 31 1.95 2.29 -3.67
C PHE A 31 0.71 1.49 -3.26
N ILE A 32 -0.44 1.74 -3.87
CA ILE A 32 -1.69 1.01 -3.60
C ILE A 32 -1.55 -0.46 -4.02
N GLY A 33 -0.95 -0.74 -5.18
CA GLY A 33 -0.68 -2.10 -5.64
C GLY A 33 0.21 -2.89 -4.66
N LEU A 34 1.32 -2.29 -4.22
CA LEU A 34 2.20 -2.89 -3.19
C LEU A 34 1.48 -3.10 -1.85
N TYR A 35 0.58 -2.17 -1.47
CA TYR A 35 -0.23 -2.35 -0.28
C TYR A 35 -1.25 -3.49 -0.44
N LEU A 36 -1.88 -3.61 -1.59
CA LEU A 36 -2.81 -4.70 -1.90
C LEU A 36 -2.11 -6.06 -1.88
N ALA A 37 -0.88 -6.16 -2.40
CA ALA A 37 -0.08 -7.36 -2.32
C ALA A 37 0.34 -7.66 -0.85
N GLU A 38 1.25 -6.91 -0.33
CA GLU A 38 2.04 -7.20 0.88
C GLU A 38 1.69 -6.29 2.08
N GLY A 39 0.70 -5.42 1.91
CA GLY A 39 0.39 -4.38 2.90
C GLY A 39 -0.58 -4.83 3.99
N ASN A 40 -0.52 -4.11 5.11
CA ASN A 40 -1.49 -4.18 6.18
C ASN A 40 -1.58 -2.84 6.91
N SER A 41 -2.74 -2.52 7.47
CA SER A 41 -2.95 -1.29 8.24
C SER A 41 -3.64 -1.54 9.57
N HIS A 42 -3.20 -0.81 10.59
CA HIS A 42 -3.70 -0.92 11.96
C HIS A 42 -4.21 0.44 12.44
N ILE A 43 -5.52 0.66 12.41
CA ILE A 43 -6.14 1.98 12.67
C ILE A 43 -5.79 2.52 14.06
N LYS A 44 -5.87 1.68 15.12
CA LYS A 44 -5.64 2.09 16.50
C LYS A 44 -4.24 2.67 16.73
N SER A 45 -3.22 2.07 16.10
CA SER A 45 -1.83 2.52 16.20
C SER A 45 -1.42 3.49 15.08
N GLY A 46 -2.28 3.70 14.08
CA GLY A 46 -1.96 4.47 12.88
C GLY A 46 -0.87 3.86 12.03
N LYS A 47 -0.66 2.56 12.12
CA LYS A 47 0.44 1.86 11.46
C LYS A 47 -0.02 1.37 10.09
N VAL A 48 0.78 1.65 9.06
CA VAL A 48 0.69 1.08 7.72
C VAL A 48 1.98 0.34 7.45
N MET A 49 1.90 -0.91 7.07
CA MET A 49 3.04 -1.82 6.92
C MET A 49 3.05 -2.41 5.52
N ILE A 50 4.23 -2.53 4.93
CA ILE A 50 4.47 -3.33 3.73
C ILE A 50 5.68 -4.23 4.02
N CYS A 51 5.50 -5.54 3.81
CA CYS A 51 6.52 -6.56 4.05
C CYS A 51 7.07 -7.04 2.70
N ASN A 52 8.35 -6.83 2.46
CA ASN A 52 8.99 -7.35 1.25
C ASN A 52 10.51 -7.46 1.48
N ASN A 53 11.16 -8.46 0.86
CA ASN A 53 12.61 -8.63 0.96
C ASN A 53 13.38 -7.93 -0.17
N ASN A 54 12.68 -7.41 -1.18
CA ASN A 54 13.29 -6.62 -2.23
C ASN A 54 13.54 -5.19 -1.75
N THR A 55 14.81 -4.82 -1.61
CA THR A 55 15.22 -3.50 -1.14
C THR A 55 14.76 -2.35 -2.04
N ASN A 56 14.59 -2.58 -3.34
CA ASN A 56 14.11 -1.54 -4.26
C ASN A 56 12.63 -1.24 -4.01
N ILE A 57 11.81 -2.27 -3.77
CA ILE A 57 10.41 -2.10 -3.38
C ILE A 57 10.30 -1.30 -2.07
N LEU A 58 11.09 -1.66 -1.07
CA LEU A 58 11.09 -0.95 0.21
C LEU A 58 11.51 0.52 0.06
N LYS A 59 12.48 0.84 -0.82
CA LYS A 59 12.87 2.22 -1.13
C LYS A 59 11.76 3.01 -1.82
N ILE A 60 10.97 2.39 -2.70
CA ILE A 60 9.80 3.03 -3.34
C ILE A 60 8.79 3.43 -2.26
N VAL A 61 8.47 2.50 -1.35
CA VAL A 61 7.52 2.75 -0.25
C VAL A 61 8.05 3.82 0.71
N GLU A 62 9.35 3.76 1.06
CA GLU A 62 10.00 4.76 1.91
C GLU A 62 9.91 6.15 1.30
N LYS A 63 10.25 6.28 0.01
CA LYS A 63 10.14 7.54 -0.74
C LYS A 63 8.72 8.07 -0.73
N TRP A 64 7.73 7.21 -0.93
CA TRP A 64 6.31 7.57 -0.90
C TRP A 64 5.89 8.11 0.48
N PHE A 65 6.30 7.47 1.58
CA PHE A 65 6.07 7.97 2.94
C PHE A 65 6.77 9.30 3.20
N ASN A 66 8.03 9.44 2.80
CA ASN A 66 8.83 10.64 3.04
C ASN A 66 8.25 11.86 2.32
N LYS A 67 7.79 11.69 1.07
CA LYS A 67 7.11 12.76 0.30
C LYS A 67 5.89 13.33 1.03
N ARG A 68 5.25 12.53 1.89
CA ARG A 68 4.06 12.91 2.67
C ARG A 68 4.38 13.20 4.15
N PHE A 69 5.65 13.39 4.47
CA PHE A 69 6.13 13.60 5.84
C PHE A 69 5.65 12.52 6.83
N ILE A 70 5.35 11.32 6.33
CA ILE A 70 4.96 10.18 7.17
C ILE A 70 6.21 9.59 7.79
N LYS A 71 6.28 9.66 9.13
CA LYS A 71 7.36 9.01 9.87
C LYS A 71 7.33 7.51 9.61
N ASN A 72 8.46 6.96 9.19
CA ASN A 72 8.56 5.54 8.87
C ASN A 72 9.82 4.91 9.46
N LYS A 73 9.83 3.58 9.53
CA LYS A 73 10.98 2.80 10.00
C LYS A 73 10.94 1.40 9.38
N THR A 74 12.09 0.91 8.98
CA THR A 74 12.29 -0.45 8.49
C THR A 74 12.70 -1.38 9.63
N TYR A 75 12.10 -2.56 9.68
CA TYR A 75 12.38 -3.62 10.63
C TYR A 75 12.78 -4.88 9.89
N VAL A 76 13.85 -5.50 10.34
CA VAL A 76 14.32 -6.79 9.84
C VAL A 76 14.09 -7.83 10.93
N LYS A 77 13.39 -8.89 10.64
CA LYS A 77 13.15 -10.01 11.55
C LYS A 77 13.71 -11.28 10.93
N LYS A 78 14.58 -11.97 11.65
CA LYS A 78 14.99 -13.34 11.34
C LYS A 78 14.15 -14.30 12.18
N ASN A 79 13.73 -15.40 11.57
CA ASN A 79 13.10 -16.51 12.30
C ASN A 79 14.14 -17.60 12.61
N GLU A 80 13.70 -18.66 13.32
CA GLU A 80 14.54 -19.77 13.75
C GLU A 80 15.14 -20.57 12.58
N ASN A 81 14.57 -20.48 11.38
CA ASN A 81 15.04 -21.14 10.16
C ASN A 81 15.86 -20.20 9.26
N ASP A 82 16.48 -19.15 9.80
CA ASP A 82 17.25 -18.13 9.08
C ASP A 82 16.49 -17.35 7.99
N TYR A 83 15.17 -17.54 7.89
CA TYR A 83 14.37 -16.76 6.97
C TYR A 83 14.27 -15.32 7.46
N THR A 84 14.64 -14.39 6.60
CA THR A 84 14.62 -12.97 6.88
C THR A 84 13.35 -12.35 6.30
N SER A 85 12.60 -11.61 7.11
CA SER A 85 11.45 -10.81 6.69
C SER A 85 11.74 -9.34 6.98
N THR A 86 11.62 -8.50 5.97
CA THR A 86 11.85 -7.06 6.09
C THR A 86 10.52 -6.33 5.93
N THR A 87 10.20 -5.46 6.88
CA THR A 87 8.93 -4.70 6.89
C THR A 87 9.23 -3.22 7.04
N ILE A 88 8.71 -2.40 6.15
CA ILE A 88 8.66 -0.94 6.34
C ILE A 88 7.33 -0.56 6.98
N GLN A 89 7.37 0.28 8.00
CA GLN A 89 6.20 0.76 8.75
C GLN A 89 6.14 2.27 8.70
N GLY A 90 5.04 2.81 8.14
CA GLY A 90 4.69 4.22 8.20
C GLY A 90 3.66 4.49 9.30
N TYR A 91 3.72 5.66 9.93
CA TYR A 91 2.87 6.02 11.06
C TYR A 91 1.97 7.21 10.72
N SER A 92 0.75 6.91 10.29
CA SER A 92 -0.31 7.90 10.00
C SER A 92 -1.69 7.29 10.24
N VAL A 93 -2.40 7.79 11.25
CA VAL A 93 -3.78 7.34 11.54
C VAL A 93 -4.72 7.64 10.36
N VAL A 94 -4.49 8.76 9.67
CA VAL A 94 -5.30 9.17 8.52
C VAL A 94 -5.10 8.18 7.38
N LEU A 95 -3.85 7.86 7.04
CA LEU A 95 -3.54 6.88 5.99
C LEU A 95 -4.06 5.49 6.34
N ALA A 96 -3.87 5.03 7.58
CA ALA A 96 -4.36 3.73 8.02
C ALA A 96 -5.89 3.61 7.91
N LYS A 97 -6.63 4.68 8.28
CA LYS A 97 -8.09 4.73 8.12
C LYS A 97 -8.50 4.75 6.65
N PHE A 98 -7.81 5.57 5.84
CA PHE A 98 -8.07 5.67 4.41
C PHE A 98 -7.90 4.31 3.73
N LEU A 99 -6.74 3.68 3.86
CA LEU A 99 -6.47 2.38 3.24
C LEU A 99 -7.45 1.30 3.71
N ASN A 100 -7.70 1.22 5.02
CA ASN A 100 -8.64 0.24 5.56
C ASN A 100 -10.05 0.38 4.99
N LYS A 101 -10.53 1.62 4.84
CA LYS A 101 -11.87 1.89 4.30
C LYS A 101 -11.92 1.72 2.78
N PHE A 102 -10.86 2.11 2.07
CA PHE A 102 -10.88 2.29 0.62
C PHE A 102 -10.48 1.04 -0.16
N VAL A 103 -9.49 0.29 0.34
CA VAL A 103 -9.00 -0.95 -0.32
C VAL A 103 -8.93 -2.14 0.63
N GLY A 104 -9.44 -1.98 1.84
CA GLY A 104 -9.42 -3.01 2.86
C GLY A 104 -8.09 -3.15 3.58
N SER A 105 -8.04 -4.12 4.49
CA SER A 105 -6.84 -4.47 5.27
C SER A 105 -6.92 -5.94 5.67
N TYR A 106 -5.78 -6.54 6.02
CA TYR A 106 -5.63 -7.98 6.19
C TYR A 106 -5.87 -8.77 4.90
N SER A 107 -5.26 -9.93 4.80
CA SER A 107 -5.19 -10.71 3.55
C SER A 107 -6.57 -11.09 2.96
N ARG A 108 -7.59 -11.24 3.79
CA ARG A 108 -8.93 -11.68 3.36
C ARG A 108 -9.93 -10.58 3.07
N ASN A 109 -9.64 -9.33 3.46
CA ASN A 109 -10.58 -8.22 3.40
C ASN A 109 -10.13 -7.12 2.42
N LYS A 110 -9.17 -7.40 1.57
CA LYS A 110 -8.71 -6.48 0.53
C LYS A 110 -9.62 -6.60 -0.69
N PHE A 111 -9.82 -5.50 -1.40
CA PHE A 111 -10.64 -5.45 -2.61
C PHE A 111 -10.20 -4.29 -3.52
N ILE A 112 -10.64 -4.32 -4.76
CA ILE A 112 -10.52 -3.21 -5.72
C ILE A 112 -11.81 -2.38 -5.65
N PRO A 113 -11.74 -1.09 -5.25
CA PRO A 113 -12.92 -0.23 -5.26
C PRO A 113 -13.39 0.05 -6.69
N SER A 114 -14.71 0.24 -6.87
CA SER A 114 -15.33 0.47 -8.18
C SER A 114 -14.76 1.68 -8.93
N GLU A 115 -14.30 2.67 -8.21
CA GLU A 115 -13.67 3.88 -8.74
C GLU A 115 -12.41 3.59 -9.56
N PHE A 116 -11.73 2.47 -9.29
CA PHE A 116 -10.50 2.13 -10.02
C PHE A 116 -10.78 1.65 -11.45
N TYR A 117 -11.93 1.07 -11.73
CA TYR A 117 -12.27 0.65 -13.11
C TYR A 117 -12.39 1.80 -14.11
N LEU A 118 -12.56 3.03 -13.62
CA LEU A 118 -12.63 4.25 -14.43
C LEU A 118 -11.40 5.14 -14.22
N ALA A 119 -10.35 4.64 -13.57
CA ALA A 119 -9.15 5.40 -13.29
C ALA A 119 -8.31 5.62 -14.56
N PRO A 120 -7.47 6.68 -14.60
CA PRO A 120 -6.52 6.89 -15.68
C PRO A 120 -5.59 5.69 -15.85
N ILE A 121 -5.22 5.39 -17.11
CA ILE A 121 -4.40 4.23 -17.47
C ILE A 121 -3.06 4.19 -16.72
N ASP A 122 -2.43 5.35 -16.50
CA ASP A 122 -1.16 5.43 -15.77
C ASP A 122 -1.29 4.95 -14.32
N PHE A 123 -2.43 5.24 -13.67
CA PHE A 123 -2.72 4.72 -12.33
C PHE A 123 -2.91 3.21 -12.36
N LEU A 124 -3.65 2.69 -13.35
CA LEU A 124 -3.90 1.25 -13.48
C LEU A 124 -2.60 0.48 -13.75
N ILE A 125 -1.76 0.99 -14.65
CA ILE A 125 -0.43 0.42 -14.91
C ILE A 125 0.39 0.39 -13.61
N GLY A 126 0.43 1.51 -12.88
CA GLY A 126 1.14 1.56 -11.60
C GLY A 126 0.58 0.60 -10.57
N LEU A 127 -0.75 0.47 -10.47
CA LEU A 127 -1.41 -0.45 -9.54
C LEU A 127 -1.06 -1.91 -9.84
N MET A 128 -1.13 -2.30 -11.12
CA MET A 128 -0.79 -3.65 -11.55
C MET A 128 0.71 -3.94 -11.36
N ASP A 129 1.58 -2.98 -11.70
CA ASP A 129 3.03 -3.10 -11.48
C ASP A 129 3.35 -3.30 -10.00
N GLY A 130 2.77 -2.48 -9.12
CA GLY A 130 2.93 -2.62 -7.69
C GLY A 130 2.40 -3.95 -7.16
N TYR A 131 1.23 -4.39 -7.60
CA TYR A 131 0.62 -5.65 -7.15
C TYR A 131 1.43 -6.87 -7.60
N PHE A 132 1.78 -6.95 -8.87
CA PHE A 132 2.59 -8.07 -9.39
C PHE A 132 4.02 -8.07 -8.85
N SER A 133 4.60 -6.91 -8.57
CA SER A 133 5.92 -6.83 -7.94
C SER A 133 5.94 -7.37 -6.50
N GLY A 134 4.79 -7.34 -5.80
CA GLY A 134 4.64 -7.89 -4.44
C GLY A 134 4.32 -9.39 -4.44
N ASP A 135 3.21 -9.77 -5.07
CA ASP A 135 2.61 -11.13 -5.02
C ASP A 135 2.72 -11.90 -6.33
N GLY A 136 3.25 -11.28 -7.40
CA GLY A 136 3.32 -11.92 -8.71
C GLY A 136 4.48 -12.90 -8.86
N THR A 137 4.20 -14.03 -9.49
CA THR A 137 5.21 -14.96 -9.99
C THR A 137 5.21 -14.90 -11.51
N ILE A 138 6.38 -14.63 -12.09
CA ILE A 138 6.55 -14.55 -13.54
C ILE A 138 7.12 -15.88 -14.04
N SER A 139 6.41 -16.58 -14.90
CA SER A 139 6.88 -17.70 -15.68
C SER A 139 7.13 -17.26 -17.13
N LYS A 140 7.64 -18.18 -17.98
CA LYS A 140 7.98 -17.85 -19.38
C LYS A 140 6.82 -17.20 -20.17
N ASN A 141 5.59 -17.60 -19.89
CA ASN A 141 4.41 -17.24 -20.69
C ASN A 141 3.23 -16.76 -19.85
N SER A 142 3.38 -16.60 -18.54
CA SER A 142 2.29 -16.19 -17.66
C SER A 142 2.78 -15.37 -16.47
N ILE A 143 1.89 -14.54 -15.95
CA ILE A 143 2.01 -13.91 -14.65
C ILE A 143 0.93 -14.56 -13.78
N GLU A 144 1.35 -15.16 -12.69
CA GLU A 144 0.45 -15.79 -11.74
C GLU A 144 0.41 -14.99 -10.45
N VAL A 145 -0.77 -14.80 -9.91
CA VAL A 145 -1.00 -14.16 -8.61
C VAL A 145 -1.94 -15.00 -7.78
N SER A 146 -1.75 -14.95 -6.48
CA SER A 146 -2.65 -15.59 -5.52
C SER A 146 -3.03 -14.61 -4.43
N SER A 147 -4.25 -14.71 -3.92
CA SER A 147 -4.71 -13.94 -2.77
C SER A 147 -5.65 -14.76 -1.91
N ALA A 148 -5.65 -14.49 -0.61
CA ALA A 148 -6.64 -15.02 0.31
C ALA A 148 -8.00 -14.28 0.20
N SER A 149 -8.08 -13.17 -0.52
CA SER A 149 -9.30 -12.43 -0.81
C SER A 149 -9.82 -12.77 -2.21
N TYR A 150 -11.00 -13.35 -2.27
CA TYR A 150 -11.71 -13.59 -3.53
C TYR A 150 -12.05 -12.27 -4.24
N GLU A 151 -12.56 -11.29 -3.49
CA GLU A 151 -12.92 -9.95 -4.02
C GLU A 151 -11.71 -9.24 -4.65
N LEU A 152 -10.52 -9.41 -4.07
CA LEU A 152 -9.30 -8.83 -4.63
C LEU A 152 -8.91 -9.49 -5.95
N ILE A 153 -8.92 -10.82 -6.03
CA ILE A 153 -8.57 -11.55 -7.26
C ILE A 153 -9.58 -11.23 -8.37
N GLU A 154 -10.86 -11.26 -8.06
CA GLU A 154 -11.91 -10.88 -9.01
C GLU A 154 -11.70 -9.45 -9.52
N GLY A 155 -11.48 -8.49 -8.60
CA GLY A 155 -11.22 -7.10 -8.95
C GLY A 155 -9.97 -6.90 -9.82
N ILE A 156 -8.86 -7.56 -9.49
CA ILE A 156 -7.62 -7.50 -10.28
C ILE A 156 -7.83 -8.09 -11.69
N SER A 157 -8.63 -9.14 -11.82
CA SER A 157 -8.89 -9.77 -13.12
C SER A 157 -9.76 -8.92 -14.06
N MET A 158 -10.42 -7.91 -13.53
CA MET A 158 -11.29 -6.99 -14.28
C MET A 158 -10.57 -5.69 -14.71
N LEU A 159 -9.37 -5.41 -14.20
CA LEU A 159 -8.56 -4.24 -14.56
C LEU A 159 -7.75 -4.49 -15.82
#